data_4b758386c332fa531d01e7a5a669fdae
#
_entry.id   4b758386c332fa531d01e7a5a669fdae
#
_cell.length_a   1.000
_cell.length_b   1.000
_cell.length_c   1.000
_cell.angle_alpha   90.00
_cell.angle_beta   90.00
_cell.angle_gamma   90.00
#
_symmetry.space_group_name_H-M   'P 1'
#
loop_
_entity.id
_entity.type
_entity.pdbx_description
1 polymer ?
#
loop_
_entity_poly.entity_id
_entity_poly.type
_entity_poly.pdbx_seq_one_letter_code
_entity_poly.pdbx_strand_id
1 'polypeptide(L)' 'MTRSEIWRLEKYLRSLFRLDTITILERPKQDDSVEVHVAGEFIGVIFKDEEDGETTYAFQMAILEMDLPEAPPSRAG' A
#
# COMPACT_ATOMS: atom_id res chain seq x y z
N MET A 1 -6.71 -8.01 10.32
CA MET A 1 -7.83 -7.59 9.44
C MET A 1 -8.60 -8.79 8.95
N THR A 2 -9.88 -8.59 8.71
CA THR A 2 -10.73 -9.65 8.20
C THR A 2 -10.50 -9.85 6.71
N ARG A 3 -10.94 -10.99 6.21
CA ARG A 3 -10.87 -11.27 4.77
C ARG A 3 -11.68 -10.25 3.96
N SER A 4 -12.81 -9.84 4.53
CA SER A 4 -13.65 -8.85 3.88
C SER A 4 -12.94 -7.50 3.75
N GLU A 5 -12.26 -7.08 4.80
CA GLU A 5 -11.49 -5.83 4.76
C GLU A 5 -10.37 -5.91 3.72
N ILE A 6 -9.67 -7.02 3.68
CA ILE A 6 -8.57 -7.20 2.72
C ILE A 6 -9.10 -7.16 1.30
N TRP A 7 -10.21 -7.85 1.04
CA TRP A 7 -10.83 -7.87 -0.28
C TRP A 7 -11.25 -6.46 -0.71
N ARG A 8 -11.88 -5.72 0.21
CA ARG A 8 -12.35 -4.36 -0.09
C ARG A 8 -11.19 -3.41 -0.37
N LEU A 9 -10.13 -3.50 0.43
CA LEU A 9 -8.94 -2.68 0.21
C LEU A 9 -8.29 -2.99 -1.13
N GLU A 10 -8.16 -4.26 -1.45
CA GLU A 10 -7.54 -4.66 -2.71
C GLU A 10 -8.34 -4.15 -3.91
N LYS A 11 -9.66 -4.31 -3.86
CA LYS A 11 -10.51 -3.82 -4.94
C LYS A 11 -10.44 -2.30 -5.08
N TYR A 12 -10.46 -1.62 -3.94
CA TYR A 12 -10.38 -0.17 -3.94
C TYR A 12 -9.06 0.34 -4.55
N LEU A 13 -7.95 -0.25 -4.12
CA LEU A 13 -6.65 0.19 -4.61
C LEU A 13 -6.47 -0.13 -6.10
N ARG A 14 -6.94 -1.29 -6.54
CA ARG A 14 -6.88 -1.64 -7.97
C ARG A 14 -7.66 -0.64 -8.80
N SER A 15 -8.82 -0.23 -8.31
CA SER A 15 -9.65 0.75 -9.00
C SER A 15 -9.01 2.12 -8.98
N LEU A 16 -8.53 2.55 -7.81
CA LEU A 16 -7.93 3.87 -7.64
C LEU A 16 -6.69 4.05 -8.51
N PHE A 17 -5.81 3.07 -8.50
CA PHE A 17 -4.56 3.14 -9.26
C PHE A 17 -4.68 2.57 -10.67
N ARG A 18 -5.83 1.97 -11.00
CA ARG A 18 -6.05 1.32 -12.30
C ARG A 18 -4.97 0.29 -12.59
N LEU A 19 -4.74 -0.57 -11.60
CA LEU A 19 -3.66 -1.54 -11.65
C LEU A 19 -4.13 -2.87 -11.08
N ASP A 20 -4.30 -3.86 -11.95
CA ASP A 20 -4.83 -5.16 -11.56
C ASP A 20 -3.83 -6.04 -10.82
N THR A 21 -2.56 -5.66 -10.84
CA THR A 21 -1.51 -6.48 -10.24
C THR A 21 -1.29 -6.18 -8.76
N ILE A 22 -2.12 -5.33 -8.17
CA ILE A 22 -2.05 -5.07 -6.73
C ILE A 22 -2.60 -6.27 -5.97
N THR A 23 -1.83 -6.77 -5.02
CA THR A 23 -2.20 -7.88 -4.15
C THR A 23 -1.95 -7.48 -2.70
N ILE A 24 -2.87 -7.86 -1.82
CA ILE A 24 -2.73 -7.58 -0.40
C ILE A 24 -2.54 -8.91 0.34
N LEU A 25 -1.47 -8.98 1.12
CA LEU A 25 -1.14 -10.19 1.87
C LEU A 25 -1.19 -9.93 3.37
N GLU A 26 -1.68 -10.91 4.10
CA GLU A 26 -1.71 -10.82 5.55
C GLU A 26 -0.29 -10.92 6.10
N ARG A 27 -0.06 -10.23 7.21
CA ARG A 27 1.20 -10.30 7.93
C ARG A 27 1.03 -11.23 9.12
N PRO A 28 1.81 -12.31 9.21
CA PRO A 28 1.72 -13.21 10.36
C PRO A 28 1.92 -12.43 11.67
N LYS A 29 1.07 -12.69 12.65
CA LYS A 29 1.14 -12.06 13.96
C LYS A 29 0.90 -10.54 13.96
N GLN A 30 0.38 -9.99 12.86
CA GLN A 30 0.07 -8.58 12.76
C GLN A 30 -1.38 -8.46 12.31
N ASP A 31 -2.29 -8.37 13.27
CA ASP A 31 -3.73 -8.38 12.95
C ASP A 31 -4.24 -7.07 12.37
N ASP A 32 -3.55 -5.97 12.63
CA ASP A 32 -4.00 -4.64 12.24
C ASP A 32 -3.25 -4.07 11.03
N SER A 33 -2.46 -4.88 10.36
CA SER A 33 -1.73 -4.41 9.19
C SER A 33 -1.61 -5.51 8.14
N VAL A 34 -1.45 -5.07 6.89
CA VAL A 34 -1.28 -5.98 5.76
C VAL A 34 -0.22 -5.42 4.84
N GLU A 35 0.36 -6.29 4.02
CA GLU A 35 1.36 -5.90 3.03
C GLU A 35 0.70 -5.67 1.68
N VAL A 36 1.18 -4.65 0.97
CA VAL A 36 0.73 -4.36 -0.38
C VAL A 36 1.85 -4.72 -1.35
N HIS A 37 1.50 -5.49 -2.37
CA HIS A 37 2.43 -5.93 -3.41
C HIS A 37 1.91 -5.51 -4.76
N VAL A 38 2.82 -5.18 -5.67
CA VAL A 38 2.48 -4.88 -7.07
C VAL A 38 3.30 -5.81 -7.94
N ALA A 39 2.61 -6.60 -8.76
CA ALA A 39 3.27 -7.58 -9.64
C ALA A 39 4.24 -8.48 -8.85
N GLY A 40 3.85 -8.84 -7.64
CA GLY A 40 4.66 -9.71 -6.79
C GLY A 40 5.74 -9.00 -6.00
N GLU A 41 5.90 -7.70 -6.15
CA GLU A 41 6.92 -6.95 -5.45
C GLU A 41 6.31 -6.18 -4.27
N PHE A 42 6.91 -6.33 -3.10
CA PHE A 42 6.46 -5.62 -1.90
C PHE A 42 6.67 -4.12 -2.07
N ILE A 43 5.63 -3.32 -1.84
CA ILE A 43 5.73 -1.87 -1.97
C ILE A 43 5.39 -1.11 -0.70
N GLY A 44 4.62 -1.68 0.20
CA GLY A 44 4.24 -0.96 1.40
C GLY A 44 3.33 -1.73 2.31
N VAL A 45 2.86 -1.05 3.35
CA VAL A 45 2.04 -1.65 4.41
C VAL A 45 0.84 -0.76 4.65
N ILE A 46 -0.31 -1.38 4.88
CA ILE A 46 -1.52 -0.67 5.29
C ILE A 46 -1.78 -0.99 6.74
N PHE A 47 -1.97 0.04 7.54
CA PHE A 47 -2.31 -0.06 8.96
C PHE A 47 -3.76 0.35 9.15
N LYS A 48 -4.49 -0.45 9.91
CA LYS A 48 -5.86 -0.10 10.28
C LYS A 48 -5.81 0.67 11.59
N ASP A 49 -6.47 1.81 11.61
CA ASP A 49 -6.55 2.66 12.78
C ASP A 49 -8.01 2.92 13.10
N GLU A 50 -8.39 2.63 14.34
CA GLU A 50 -9.77 2.86 14.79
C GLU A 50 -9.73 3.87 15.92
N GLU A 51 -10.38 5.00 15.71
CA GLU A 51 -10.36 6.09 16.65
C GLU A 51 -11.73 6.79 16.64
N ASP A 52 -12.31 6.98 17.82
CA ASP A 52 -13.59 7.68 17.99
C ASP A 52 -14.70 7.13 17.09
N GLY A 53 -14.75 5.81 16.94
CA GLY A 53 -15.78 5.18 16.14
C GLY A 53 -15.53 5.25 14.64
N GLU A 54 -14.41 5.83 14.22
CA GLU A 54 -14.05 5.91 12.82
C GLU A 54 -12.90 4.95 12.52
N THR A 55 -12.93 4.38 11.33
CA THR A 55 -11.88 3.47 10.87
C THR A 55 -11.14 4.11 9.69
N THR A 56 -9.83 4.14 9.79
CA THR A 56 -8.97 4.65 8.72
C THR A 56 -7.94 3.59 8.37
N TYR A 57 -7.64 3.48 7.10
CA TYR A 57 -6.60 2.58 6.62
C TYR A 57 -5.47 3.42 6.05
N ALA A 58 -4.34 3.46 6.76
CA ALA A 58 -3.21 4.28 6.35
C ALA A 58 -2.22 3.44 5.55
N PHE A 59 -1.98 3.83 4.31
CA PHE A 59 -1.03 3.15 3.44
C PHE A 59 0.31 3.88 3.51
N GLN A 60 1.35 3.16 3.90
CA GLN A 60 2.70 3.69 4.01
C GLN A 60 3.63 2.97 3.05
N MET A 61 4.36 3.74 2.28
CA MET A 61 5.27 3.22 1.30
C MET A 61 6.60 3.98 1.40
N ALA A 62 7.68 3.23 1.56
CA ALA A 62 9.02 3.82 1.59
C ALA A 62 9.58 3.81 0.17
N ILE A 63 10.06 4.96 -0.27
CA ILE A 63 10.71 5.07 -1.57
C ILE A 63 12.19 5.31 -1.31
N LEU A 64 13.01 4.37 -1.76
CA LEU A 64 14.46 4.48 -1.56
C LEU A 64 15.05 5.39 -2.62
N GLU A 65 15.95 6.26 -2.19
CA GLU A 65 16.57 7.18 -3.13
C GLU A 65 17.27 6.47 -4.28
N MET A 66 17.88 5.32 -3.98
CA MET A 66 18.59 4.56 -4.99
C MET A 66 17.69 4.04 -6.11
N ASP A 67 16.39 3.97 -5.84
CA ASP A 67 15.42 3.50 -6.84
C ASP A 67 14.86 4.62 -7.69
N LEU A 68 15.18 5.85 -7.37
CA LEU A 68 14.70 6.99 -8.14
C LEU A 68 15.51 7.18 -9.41
N PRO A 69 14.85 7.53 -10.52
CA PRO A 69 15.58 7.85 -11.74
C PRO A 69 16.32 9.17 -11.57
N GLU A 70 17.40 9.31 -12.32
CA GLU A 70 18.14 10.55 -12.30
C GLU A 70 17.38 11.65 -13.03
N ALA A 71 17.38 12.85 -12.46
CA ALA A 71 16.73 13.99 -13.10
C ALA A 71 17.60 14.47 -14.26
N PRO A 72 16.98 15.02 -15.32
CA PRO A 72 17.76 15.62 -16.40
C PRO A 72 18.60 16.78 -15.87
N PRO A 73 19.89 16.86 -16.23
CA PRO A 73 20.76 17.88 -15.66
C PRO A 73 20.38 19.31 -16.01
N SER A 74 19.64 19.51 -17.06
CA SER A 74 19.21 20.85 -17.47
C SER A 74 17.98 21.35 -16.71
N ARG A 75 17.43 20.55 -15.83
CA ARG A 75 16.26 20.92 -15.06
C ARG A 75 16.67 21.61 -13.77
N ALA A 76 16.41 22.86 -13.67
CA ALA A 76 16.64 23.61 -12.44
C ALA A 76 15.41 23.47 -11.58
N GLY A 77 15.50 22.68 -10.58
CA GLY A 77 14.55 22.55 -9.52
C GLY A 77 13.09 22.50 -9.80
#